data_40366b71d87b74e36213658fba0dd3ec
#
_entry.id   40366b71d87b74e36213658fba0dd3ec
#
_cell.length_a   1.000
_cell.length_b   1.000
_cell.length_c   1.000
_cell.angle_alpha   90.00
_cell.angle_beta   90.00
_cell.angle_gamma   90.00
#
_symmetry.space_group_name_H-M   'P 1'
#
loop_
_entity.id
_entity.type
_entity.pdbx_description
1 polymer ?
#
loop_
_entity_poly.entity_id
_entity_poly.type
_entity_poly.pdbx_seq_one_letter_code
_entity_poly.pdbx_strand_id
1 'polypeptide(L)'
;MAIIAPFRGLFYNSAKVPNLTEVVTPPYDVIRPAERQAFADRHPNNMVHLILPQADPGDDRLNNRYTRAGALFRQWEKDDVLVRDEAPAFYYWETEFQHAGHTYTRGALAALVRLEPLSGGSIKPHEQTFSAAKADRLELFKASQANFSPIFSIYPDPADRVASLLKGARPDTPLMDFKDTMGYVQRLYRITEAEAVKGVHRAFLEMPLFIADGHHRYETSLNFQKLMKQRYPQASPEAPFNYTLMYLSNMFDPDLLILMAHRLLGGPRLKNLEESWVMGRLKEYFEIVSLPAAHEFGEGYEDFLQQTLAEVPAGESAYVVLGFGRKAWRLILRPGVRQTVLARQMHPALAQLDVAVLNYLIFEKVMGLDAQAQDDQETCKYTSKISEVVAAVNQGEARLAFLLNPTRIEQVQEVATAGLTMPRKSTYFYPKVMTGMILSPINPQEEIVIPA
;
A
#
# COMPACT_ATOMS: atom_id res chain seq x y z
N MET A 1 -8.57 2.13 20.61
CA MET A 1 -9.50 3.09 19.98
C MET A 1 -8.67 4.17 19.31
N ALA A 2 -8.86 4.37 18.02
CA ALA A 2 -8.02 5.30 17.27
C ALA A 2 -8.51 6.75 17.48
N ILE A 3 -7.58 7.65 17.77
CA ILE A 3 -7.87 9.08 17.89
C ILE A 3 -7.53 9.74 16.57
N ILE A 4 -8.54 10.27 15.88
CA ILE A 4 -8.36 11.03 14.65
C ILE A 4 -8.70 12.50 14.87
N ALA A 5 -8.08 13.39 14.10
CA ALA A 5 -8.31 14.82 14.21
C ALA A 5 -8.37 15.52 12.84
N PRO A 6 -9.20 16.54 12.70
CA PRO A 6 -9.16 17.46 11.58
C PRO A 6 -7.84 18.25 11.63
N PHE A 7 -7.40 18.76 10.47
CA PHE A 7 -6.14 19.51 10.37
C PHE A 7 -6.18 20.55 9.26
N ARG A 8 -5.26 21.49 9.31
CA ARG A 8 -5.08 22.48 8.26
C ARG A 8 -4.22 21.89 7.14
N GLY A 9 -4.89 21.32 6.13
CA GLY A 9 -4.22 20.72 4.97
C GLY A 9 -3.38 21.74 4.20
N LEU A 10 -2.28 21.26 3.59
CA LEU A 10 -1.43 22.03 2.70
C LEU A 10 -1.59 21.47 1.29
N PHE A 11 -1.86 22.34 0.31
CA PHE A 11 -2.21 21.97 -1.06
C PHE A 11 -1.47 22.79 -2.08
N TYR A 12 -1.41 22.34 -3.32
CA TYR A 12 -1.00 23.18 -4.44
C TYR A 12 -1.97 24.35 -4.66
N ASN A 13 -1.40 25.52 -4.83
CA ASN A 13 -2.13 26.73 -5.20
C ASN A 13 -2.51 26.66 -6.67
N SER A 14 -3.81 26.57 -6.97
CA SER A 14 -4.32 26.46 -8.34
C SER A 14 -3.98 27.68 -9.22
N ALA A 15 -3.73 28.84 -8.63
CA ALA A 15 -3.26 30.02 -9.38
C ALA A 15 -1.83 29.88 -9.90
N LYS A 16 -0.97 29.08 -9.24
CA LYS A 16 0.43 28.84 -9.62
C LYS A 16 0.66 27.48 -10.27
N VAL A 17 -0.15 26.50 -9.89
CA VAL A 17 -0.12 25.12 -10.40
C VAL A 17 -1.53 24.73 -10.85
N PRO A 18 -1.95 25.21 -12.02
CA PRO A 18 -3.32 24.96 -12.52
C PRO A 18 -3.57 23.49 -12.92
N ASN A 19 -2.52 22.76 -13.27
CA ASN A 19 -2.61 21.35 -13.68
C ASN A 19 -1.99 20.42 -12.63
N LEU A 20 -2.81 19.88 -11.75
CA LEU A 20 -2.37 18.96 -10.70
C LEU A 20 -1.81 17.64 -11.24
N THR A 21 -2.22 17.21 -12.44
CA THR A 21 -1.71 15.98 -13.09
C THR A 21 -0.19 16.01 -13.27
N GLU A 22 0.40 17.19 -13.45
CA GLU A 22 1.85 17.34 -13.67
C GLU A 22 2.67 17.27 -12.37
N VAL A 23 2.04 17.50 -11.22
CA VAL A 23 2.75 17.67 -9.94
C VAL A 23 2.53 16.55 -8.93
N VAL A 24 1.39 15.83 -9.01
CA VAL A 24 1.14 14.69 -8.15
C VAL A 24 1.84 13.43 -8.66
N THR A 25 2.13 12.49 -7.76
CA THR A 25 2.82 11.25 -8.10
C THR A 25 2.20 10.06 -7.39
N PRO A 26 2.44 8.82 -7.85
CA PRO A 26 2.28 7.65 -7.00
C PRO A 26 3.17 7.74 -5.75
N PRO A 27 2.95 6.89 -4.73
CA PRO A 27 3.87 6.80 -3.57
C PRO A 27 5.29 6.44 -4.02
N TYR A 28 6.27 6.89 -3.24
CA TYR A 28 7.70 6.75 -3.56
C TYR A 28 8.16 5.31 -3.83
N ASP A 29 7.54 4.33 -3.20
CA ASP A 29 7.89 2.91 -3.23
C ASP A 29 7.37 2.16 -4.47
N VAL A 30 6.51 2.79 -5.27
CA VAL A 30 6.07 2.25 -6.56
C VAL A 30 6.69 2.95 -7.77
N ILE A 31 7.41 4.07 -7.57
CA ILE A 31 8.13 4.76 -8.63
C ILE A 31 9.47 4.05 -8.87
N ARG A 32 9.63 3.45 -10.03
CA ARG A 32 10.90 2.82 -10.42
C ARG A 32 11.99 3.87 -10.66
N PRO A 33 13.27 3.56 -10.41
CA PRO A 33 14.38 4.52 -10.64
C PRO A 33 14.37 5.14 -12.05
N ALA A 34 14.04 4.35 -13.07
CA ALA A 34 13.95 4.84 -14.46
C ALA A 34 12.76 5.81 -14.70
N GLU A 35 11.71 5.76 -13.88
CA GLU A 35 10.53 6.62 -13.99
C GLU A 35 10.68 7.93 -13.24
N ARG A 36 11.58 7.98 -12.24
CA ARG A 36 11.78 9.18 -11.42
C ARG A 36 12.06 10.43 -12.26
N GLN A 37 12.93 10.32 -13.25
CA GLN A 37 13.29 11.45 -14.11
C GLN A 37 12.09 11.92 -14.93
N ALA A 38 11.30 11.00 -15.47
CA ALA A 38 10.09 11.35 -16.21
C ALA A 38 9.05 12.12 -15.37
N PHE A 39 8.96 11.84 -14.05
CA PHE A 39 8.15 12.66 -13.14
C PHE A 39 8.78 14.02 -12.89
N ALA A 40 10.10 14.10 -12.70
CA ALA A 40 10.81 15.36 -12.46
C ALA A 40 10.70 16.32 -13.66
N ASP A 41 10.75 15.81 -14.88
CA ASP A 41 10.69 16.59 -16.12
C ASP A 41 9.30 17.15 -16.42
N ARG A 42 8.23 16.64 -15.77
CA ARG A 42 6.86 17.13 -16.00
C ARG A 42 6.66 18.56 -15.51
N HIS A 43 7.17 18.84 -14.30
CA HIS A 43 6.99 20.17 -13.68
C HIS A 43 8.04 20.41 -12.59
N PRO A 44 8.58 21.65 -12.47
CA PRO A 44 9.56 21.98 -11.43
C PRO A 44 9.02 21.82 -9.99
N ASN A 45 7.71 21.87 -9.82
CA ASN A 45 7.07 21.61 -8.54
C ASN A 45 6.45 20.21 -8.44
N ASN A 46 6.93 19.22 -9.21
CA ASN A 46 6.46 17.85 -9.07
C ASN A 46 6.90 17.26 -7.73
N MET A 47 5.97 16.53 -7.06
CA MET A 47 6.22 15.90 -5.74
C MET A 47 7.44 14.99 -5.71
N VAL A 48 7.86 14.43 -6.84
CA VAL A 48 9.05 13.56 -6.92
C VAL A 48 10.31 14.24 -6.41
N HIS A 49 10.41 15.56 -6.57
CA HIS A 49 11.56 16.35 -6.05
C HIS A 49 11.64 16.31 -4.52
N LEU A 50 10.50 16.20 -3.84
CA LEU A 50 10.44 16.12 -2.38
C LEU A 50 10.53 14.68 -1.87
N ILE A 51 9.79 13.74 -2.48
CA ILE A 51 9.67 12.36 -1.95
C ILE A 51 10.79 11.42 -2.39
N LEU A 52 11.43 11.69 -3.54
CA LEU A 52 12.57 10.95 -4.08
C LEU A 52 13.66 11.93 -4.54
N PRO A 53 14.22 12.73 -3.61
CA PRO A 53 15.23 13.71 -3.95
C PRO A 53 16.50 13.01 -4.47
N GLN A 54 17.09 13.60 -5.51
CA GLN A 54 18.29 13.05 -6.15
C GLN A 54 19.51 13.28 -5.29
N ALA A 55 20.34 12.27 -5.14
CA ALA A 55 21.65 12.38 -4.53
C ALA A 55 22.65 12.96 -5.53
N ASP A 56 23.58 13.78 -5.04
CA ASP A 56 24.67 14.35 -5.81
C ASP A 56 26.00 13.75 -5.33
N PRO A 57 27.02 13.64 -6.20
CA PRO A 57 28.33 13.12 -5.80
C PRO A 57 29.03 13.92 -4.67
N GLY A 58 28.62 15.18 -4.48
CA GLY A 58 29.15 16.07 -3.43
C GLY A 58 28.30 16.10 -2.16
N ASP A 59 27.34 15.18 -1.99
CA ASP A 59 26.50 15.14 -0.80
C ASP A 59 27.33 14.88 0.46
N ASP A 60 27.11 15.72 1.49
CA ASP A 60 27.72 15.62 2.81
C ASP A 60 26.65 15.66 3.93
N ARG A 61 27.10 15.78 5.17
CA ARG A 61 26.21 15.81 6.33
C ARG A 61 25.27 17.04 6.34
N LEU A 62 25.71 18.18 5.82
CA LEU A 62 24.98 19.45 5.88
C LEU A 62 24.24 19.75 4.58
N ASN A 63 24.82 19.36 3.44
CA ASN A 63 24.25 19.55 2.12
C ASN A 63 24.08 18.20 1.44
N ASN A 64 22.89 17.66 1.48
CA ASN A 64 22.54 16.36 0.88
C ASN A 64 21.13 16.40 0.31
N ARG A 65 20.75 15.32 -0.35
CA ARG A 65 19.43 15.21 -0.98
C ARG A 65 18.27 15.55 -0.05
N TYR A 66 18.33 15.17 1.22
CA TYR A 66 17.24 15.43 2.17
C TYR A 66 17.16 16.90 2.61
N THR A 67 18.32 17.51 2.92
CA THR A 67 18.38 18.93 3.30
C THR A 67 17.94 19.83 2.14
N ARG A 68 18.29 19.45 0.89
CA ARG A 68 17.80 20.13 -0.32
C ARG A 68 16.29 19.99 -0.50
N ALA A 69 15.73 18.80 -0.30
CA ALA A 69 14.27 18.58 -0.35
C ALA A 69 13.53 19.38 0.72
N GLY A 70 14.05 19.43 1.95
CA GLY A 70 13.48 20.26 3.02
C GLY A 70 13.57 21.76 2.73
N ALA A 71 14.65 22.24 2.13
CA ALA A 71 14.79 23.63 1.69
C ALA A 71 13.81 23.96 0.55
N LEU A 72 13.68 23.06 -0.43
CA LEU A 72 12.75 23.20 -1.54
C LEU A 72 11.29 23.24 -1.06
N PHE A 73 10.92 22.37 -0.11
CA PHE A 73 9.59 22.38 0.48
C PHE A 73 9.26 23.73 1.12
N ARG A 74 10.14 24.27 1.97
CA ARG A 74 9.98 25.61 2.56
C ARG A 74 9.93 26.72 1.52
N GLN A 75 10.67 26.56 0.41
CA GLN A 75 10.61 27.53 -0.70
C GLN A 75 9.23 27.50 -1.38
N TRP A 76 8.65 26.30 -1.60
CA TRP A 76 7.30 26.21 -2.16
C TRP A 76 6.22 26.84 -1.26
N GLU A 77 6.36 26.72 0.06
CA GLU A 77 5.46 27.43 1.00
C GLU A 77 5.67 28.95 0.91
N LYS A 78 6.92 29.42 0.93
CA LYS A 78 7.25 30.85 0.85
C LYS A 78 6.80 31.50 -0.46
N ASP A 79 6.86 30.77 -1.55
CA ASP A 79 6.47 31.25 -2.89
C ASP A 79 4.98 31.01 -3.17
N ASP A 80 4.20 30.63 -2.18
CA ASP A 80 2.77 30.26 -2.30
C ASP A 80 2.49 29.24 -3.41
N VAL A 81 3.44 28.37 -3.74
CA VAL A 81 3.22 27.19 -4.58
C VAL A 81 2.33 26.19 -3.83
N LEU A 82 2.57 26.11 -2.51
CA LEU A 82 1.72 25.38 -1.58
C LEU A 82 1.03 26.39 -0.66
N VAL A 83 -0.28 26.20 -0.46
CA VAL A 83 -1.11 27.06 0.41
C VAL A 83 -1.78 26.20 1.47
N ARG A 84 -1.87 26.73 2.68
CA ARG A 84 -2.43 26.04 3.83
C ARG A 84 -3.85 26.51 4.09
N ASP A 85 -4.74 25.56 4.46
CA ASP A 85 -6.09 25.91 4.90
C ASP A 85 -6.10 26.86 6.11
N GLU A 86 -7.09 27.74 6.15
CA GLU A 86 -7.27 28.71 7.23
C GLU A 86 -7.70 28.03 8.54
N ALA A 87 -8.56 27.03 8.46
CA ALA A 87 -9.11 26.31 9.60
C ALA A 87 -8.92 24.79 9.46
N PRO A 88 -8.88 24.04 10.59
CA PRO A 88 -8.86 22.59 10.57
C PRO A 88 -10.12 22.01 9.92
N ALA A 89 -9.92 20.98 9.06
CA ALA A 89 -10.99 20.24 8.41
C ALA A 89 -10.66 18.75 8.34
N PHE A 90 -11.65 17.92 8.16
CA PHE A 90 -11.49 16.61 7.55
C PHE A 90 -11.57 16.74 6.04
N TYR A 91 -10.96 15.82 5.31
CA TYR A 91 -10.99 15.85 3.85
C TYR A 91 -11.53 14.52 3.34
N TYR A 92 -12.67 14.58 2.65
CA TYR A 92 -13.24 13.42 1.99
C TYR A 92 -12.62 13.30 0.59
N TRP A 93 -12.01 12.17 0.30
CA TRP A 93 -11.26 11.93 -0.93
C TRP A 93 -11.91 10.79 -1.69
N GLU A 94 -12.37 11.04 -2.91
CA GLU A 94 -12.88 10.05 -3.85
C GLU A 94 -11.86 9.78 -4.94
N THR A 95 -11.65 8.51 -5.23
CA THR A 95 -10.83 8.05 -6.36
C THR A 95 -11.70 7.17 -7.26
N GLU A 96 -12.00 7.65 -8.46
CA GLU A 96 -12.75 6.90 -9.48
C GLU A 96 -11.76 6.28 -10.47
N PHE A 97 -11.87 4.98 -10.69
CA PHE A 97 -10.96 4.22 -11.56
C PHE A 97 -11.68 3.05 -12.22
N GLN A 98 -11.12 2.54 -13.32
CA GLN A 98 -11.61 1.35 -13.99
C GLN A 98 -10.69 0.16 -13.78
N HIS A 99 -11.27 -1.00 -13.56
CA HIS A 99 -10.56 -2.27 -13.50
C HIS A 99 -11.45 -3.40 -14.00
N ALA A 100 -10.93 -4.25 -14.90
CA ALA A 100 -11.64 -5.39 -15.50
C ALA A 100 -13.04 -5.04 -16.04
N GLY A 101 -13.18 -3.89 -16.69
CA GLY A 101 -14.44 -3.42 -17.29
C GLY A 101 -15.44 -2.80 -16.31
N HIS A 102 -15.12 -2.74 -15.01
CA HIS A 102 -15.95 -2.11 -13.99
C HIS A 102 -15.39 -0.75 -13.56
N THR A 103 -16.28 0.19 -13.23
CA THR A 103 -15.92 1.48 -12.63
C THR A 103 -16.12 1.40 -11.13
N TYR A 104 -15.10 1.77 -10.39
CA TYR A 104 -15.05 1.82 -8.92
C TYR A 104 -14.91 3.28 -8.48
N THR A 105 -15.54 3.62 -7.35
CA THR A 105 -15.39 4.95 -6.72
C THR A 105 -15.07 4.78 -5.24
N ARG A 106 -13.80 4.57 -4.93
CA ARG A 106 -13.36 4.40 -3.55
C ARG A 106 -13.39 5.72 -2.81
N GLY A 107 -14.17 5.78 -1.73
CA GLY A 107 -14.23 6.88 -0.78
C GLY A 107 -13.30 6.68 0.41
N ALA A 108 -12.68 7.76 0.88
CA ALA A 108 -11.85 7.74 2.07
C ALA A 108 -11.80 9.08 2.78
N LEU A 109 -11.41 9.05 4.04
CA LEU A 109 -11.14 10.21 4.87
C LEU A 109 -9.63 10.45 4.98
N ALA A 110 -9.15 11.64 4.60
CA ALA A 110 -7.82 12.10 4.99
C ALA A 110 -7.91 12.87 6.32
N ALA A 111 -7.16 12.37 7.32
CA ALA A 111 -7.16 12.90 8.69
C ALA A 111 -5.78 12.72 9.33
N LEU A 112 -5.52 13.47 10.39
CA LEU A 112 -4.42 13.15 11.30
C LEU A 112 -4.86 12.07 12.28
N VAL A 113 -3.99 11.09 12.48
CA VAL A 113 -4.20 9.98 13.42
C VAL A 113 -3.11 10.02 14.48
N ARG A 114 -3.51 9.95 15.76
CA ARG A 114 -2.56 9.91 16.87
C ARG A 114 -1.69 8.65 16.77
N LEU A 115 -0.39 8.84 16.89
CA LEU A 115 0.58 7.76 16.86
C LEU A 115 0.52 6.94 18.15
N GLU A 116 0.40 5.62 17.98
CA GLU A 116 0.41 4.63 19.05
C GLU A 116 1.50 3.57 18.79
N PRO A 117 2.07 2.96 19.82
CA PRO A 117 2.91 1.78 19.65
C PRO A 117 2.16 0.67 18.92
N LEU A 118 2.82 -0.01 17.98
CA LEU A 118 2.21 -1.10 17.21
C LEU A 118 1.83 -2.31 18.08
N SER A 119 2.49 -2.50 19.21
CA SER A 119 2.16 -3.56 20.18
C SER A 119 1.05 -3.09 21.11
N GLY A 120 -0.11 -3.75 21.05
CA GLY A 120 -1.21 -3.51 21.98
C GLY A 120 -2.10 -2.28 21.67
N GLY A 121 -1.74 -1.45 20.66
CA GLY A 121 -2.51 -0.28 20.25
C GLY A 121 -3.73 -0.63 19.40
N SER A 122 -4.50 0.40 19.04
CA SER A 122 -5.65 0.30 18.13
C SER A 122 -5.23 0.32 16.65
N ILE A 123 -3.99 0.67 16.33
CA ILE A 123 -3.44 0.66 14.98
C ILE A 123 -2.70 -0.65 14.75
N LYS A 124 -3.19 -1.46 13.82
CA LYS A 124 -2.77 -2.83 13.57
C LYS A 124 -1.97 -2.93 12.27
N PRO A 125 -0.66 -3.26 12.32
CA PRO A 125 0.10 -3.60 11.13
C PRO A 125 -0.20 -5.04 10.71
N HIS A 126 0.04 -5.36 9.44
CA HIS A 126 -0.02 -6.73 8.94
C HIS A 126 1.19 -7.12 8.08
N GLU A 127 2.20 -6.25 7.93
CA GLU A 127 3.41 -6.51 7.14
C GLU A 127 4.66 -6.09 7.92
N GLN A 128 5.76 -6.82 7.72
CA GLN A 128 7.06 -6.49 8.30
C GLN A 128 7.76 -5.39 7.51
N THR A 129 8.56 -4.57 8.20
CA THR A 129 9.27 -3.43 7.62
C THR A 129 10.79 -3.63 7.57
N PHE A 130 11.45 -2.90 6.66
CA PHE A 130 12.92 -2.92 6.51
C PHE A 130 13.59 -1.74 7.18
N SER A 131 14.74 -1.98 7.79
CA SER A 131 15.55 -0.95 8.45
C SER A 131 16.06 0.13 7.49
N ALA A 132 16.55 -0.27 6.31
CA ALA A 132 17.09 0.65 5.32
C ALA A 132 16.05 1.66 4.80
N ALA A 133 14.85 1.20 4.45
CA ALA A 133 13.78 2.07 3.99
C ALA A 133 13.33 3.06 5.08
N LYS A 134 13.29 2.61 6.34
CA LYS A 134 12.95 3.47 7.48
C LYS A 134 14.01 4.54 7.73
N ALA A 135 15.29 4.22 7.61
CA ALA A 135 16.38 5.17 7.78
C ALA A 135 16.31 6.29 6.73
N ASP A 136 16.12 5.92 5.46
CA ASP A 136 15.97 6.88 4.36
C ASP A 136 14.80 7.83 4.58
N ARG A 137 13.63 7.30 4.90
CA ARG A 137 12.43 8.12 5.16
C ARG A 137 12.58 9.00 6.40
N LEU A 138 13.28 8.53 7.44
CA LEU A 138 13.51 9.31 8.65
C LEU A 138 14.38 10.55 8.39
N GLU A 139 15.42 10.43 7.56
CA GLU A 139 16.25 11.58 7.19
C GLU A 139 15.43 12.63 6.40
N LEU A 140 14.59 12.18 5.47
CA LEU A 140 13.66 13.08 4.78
C LEU A 140 12.71 13.77 5.76
N PHE A 141 12.14 13.03 6.69
CA PHE A 141 11.19 13.54 7.69
C PHE A 141 11.83 14.59 8.62
N LYS A 142 13.07 14.35 9.05
CA LYS A 142 13.85 15.31 9.84
C LYS A 142 14.08 16.63 9.09
N ALA A 143 14.37 16.54 7.79
CA ALA A 143 14.70 17.71 6.97
C ALA A 143 13.45 18.51 6.56
N SER A 144 12.35 17.84 6.26
CA SER A 144 11.11 18.46 5.78
C SER A 144 10.15 18.85 6.90
N GLN A 145 10.09 18.08 7.98
CA GLN A 145 9.09 18.20 9.04
C GLN A 145 7.67 18.23 8.49
N ALA A 146 7.34 17.31 7.56
CA ALA A 146 6.03 17.21 6.94
C ALA A 146 5.69 15.78 6.52
N ASN A 147 4.41 15.44 6.58
CA ASN A 147 3.86 14.25 5.94
C ASN A 147 3.54 14.60 4.49
N PHE A 148 4.29 14.03 3.53
CA PHE A 148 4.06 14.25 2.10
C PHE A 148 3.10 13.24 1.47
N SER A 149 3.01 12.05 2.05
CA SER A 149 2.18 10.95 1.56
C SER A 149 1.36 10.36 2.70
N PRO A 150 0.04 10.26 2.59
CA PRO A 150 -0.78 9.66 3.63
C PRO A 150 -0.50 8.15 3.75
N ILE A 151 -0.59 7.63 4.96
CA ILE A 151 -0.59 6.19 5.21
C ILE A 151 -1.98 5.67 4.90
N PHE A 152 -2.09 4.65 4.06
CA PHE A 152 -3.37 4.04 3.78
C PHE A 152 -3.73 3.05 4.88
N SER A 153 -4.86 3.29 5.55
CA SER A 153 -5.42 2.39 6.55
C SER A 153 -6.89 2.13 6.27
N ILE A 154 -7.39 1.01 6.76
CA ILE A 154 -8.80 0.63 6.65
C ILE A 154 -9.40 0.48 8.04
N TYR A 155 -10.72 0.71 8.14
CA TYR A 155 -11.46 0.63 9.39
C TYR A 155 -12.75 -0.19 9.21
N PRO A 156 -13.23 -0.92 10.26
CA PRO A 156 -14.41 -1.78 10.18
C PRO A 156 -15.68 -0.98 10.53
N ASP A 157 -16.38 -0.47 9.53
CA ASP A 157 -17.68 0.19 9.69
C ASP A 157 -18.75 -0.45 8.79
N PRO A 158 -19.31 -1.61 9.18
CA PRO A 158 -20.29 -2.33 8.36
C PRO A 158 -21.62 -1.56 8.17
N ALA A 159 -21.90 -0.56 9.02
CA ALA A 159 -23.07 0.30 8.90
C ALA A 159 -22.85 1.56 8.06
N ASP A 160 -21.64 1.73 7.50
CA ASP A 160 -21.20 2.86 6.66
C ASP A 160 -21.50 4.25 7.28
N ARG A 161 -21.41 4.35 8.62
CA ARG A 161 -21.69 5.57 9.40
C ARG A 161 -20.76 6.72 9.02
N VAL A 162 -19.46 6.42 8.93
CA VAL A 162 -18.43 7.42 8.63
C VAL A 162 -18.60 7.98 7.22
N ALA A 163 -18.75 7.13 6.22
CA ALA A 163 -18.91 7.58 4.85
C ALA A 163 -20.25 8.32 4.64
N SER A 164 -21.31 7.90 5.32
CA SER A 164 -22.60 8.61 5.31
C SER A 164 -22.49 10.02 5.87
N LEU A 165 -21.80 10.22 7.00
CA LEU A 165 -21.54 11.55 7.57
C LEU A 165 -20.71 12.42 6.62
N LEU A 166 -19.65 11.87 6.04
CA LEU A 166 -18.78 12.61 5.11
C LEU A 166 -19.51 13.00 3.82
N LYS A 167 -20.24 12.06 3.22
CA LYS A 167 -21.04 12.31 2.01
C LYS A 167 -22.17 13.32 2.26
N GLY A 168 -22.80 13.27 3.44
CA GLY A 168 -23.87 14.21 3.82
C GLY A 168 -23.38 15.64 4.07
N ALA A 169 -22.13 15.80 4.53
CA ALA A 169 -21.53 17.10 4.84
C ALA A 169 -20.61 17.65 3.73
N ARG A 170 -20.38 16.89 2.65
CA ARG A 170 -19.51 17.35 1.57
C ARG A 170 -20.20 18.49 0.77
N PRO A 171 -19.45 19.54 0.39
CA PRO A 171 -19.97 20.57 -0.48
C PRO A 171 -20.19 20.03 -1.91
N ASP A 172 -21.06 20.68 -2.68
CA ASP A 172 -21.30 20.30 -4.08
C ASP A 172 -20.07 20.45 -4.95
N THR A 173 -19.23 21.44 -4.67
CA THR A 173 -18.00 21.69 -5.42
C THR A 173 -16.80 21.15 -4.64
N PRO A 174 -16.03 20.23 -5.23
CA PRO A 174 -14.80 19.73 -4.62
C PRO A 174 -13.72 20.82 -4.56
N LEU A 175 -12.82 20.69 -3.60
CA LEU A 175 -11.59 21.50 -3.53
C LEU A 175 -10.64 21.19 -4.70
N MET A 176 -10.64 19.94 -5.14
CA MET A 176 -9.86 19.45 -6.28
C MET A 176 -10.72 18.46 -7.07
N ASP A 177 -10.66 18.57 -8.41
CA ASP A 177 -11.24 17.61 -9.36
C ASP A 177 -10.35 17.55 -10.60
N PHE A 178 -9.64 16.43 -10.78
CA PHE A 178 -8.73 16.26 -11.91
C PHE A 178 -8.46 14.77 -12.19
N LYS A 179 -7.92 14.46 -13.36
CA LYS A 179 -7.40 13.13 -13.68
C LYS A 179 -5.91 13.07 -13.39
N ASP A 180 -5.50 12.05 -12.66
CA ASP A 180 -4.07 11.79 -12.42
C ASP A 180 -3.38 11.16 -13.63
N THR A 181 -2.09 10.88 -13.51
CA THR A 181 -1.26 10.32 -14.60
C THR A 181 -1.64 8.89 -15.02
N MET A 182 -2.44 8.20 -14.20
CA MET A 182 -2.99 6.86 -14.50
C MET A 182 -4.37 6.95 -15.15
N GLY A 183 -4.92 8.16 -15.29
CA GLY A 183 -6.25 8.43 -15.82
C GLY A 183 -7.37 8.30 -14.79
N TYR A 184 -7.05 8.14 -13.50
CA TYR A 184 -8.04 8.05 -12.42
C TYR A 184 -8.52 9.45 -12.05
N VAL A 185 -9.83 9.59 -11.79
CA VAL A 185 -10.40 10.86 -11.34
C VAL A 185 -10.22 10.98 -9.83
N GLN A 186 -9.57 12.05 -9.42
CA GLN A 186 -9.31 12.38 -8.02
C GLN A 186 -10.18 13.57 -7.62
N ARG A 187 -11.04 13.41 -6.61
CA ARG A 187 -11.84 14.49 -6.04
C ARG A 187 -11.58 14.61 -4.54
N LEU A 188 -11.33 15.82 -4.08
CA LEU A 188 -11.11 16.12 -2.66
C LEU A 188 -12.11 17.15 -2.18
N TYR A 189 -12.80 16.86 -1.10
CA TYR A 189 -13.80 17.73 -0.49
C TYR A 189 -13.38 18.11 0.91
N ARG A 190 -13.53 19.39 1.27
CA ARG A 190 -13.28 19.89 2.63
C ARG A 190 -14.54 19.73 3.48
N ILE A 191 -14.44 19.07 4.63
CA ILE A 191 -15.52 18.84 5.57
C ILE A 191 -15.27 19.67 6.83
N THR A 192 -16.08 20.70 7.04
CA THR A 192 -15.96 21.64 8.16
C THR A 192 -17.23 21.70 9.02
N GLU A 193 -18.31 21.04 8.60
CA GLU A 193 -19.56 21.00 9.33
C GLU A 193 -19.33 20.35 10.71
N ALA A 194 -19.66 21.09 11.78
CA ALA A 194 -19.24 20.74 13.14
C ALA A 194 -19.79 19.39 13.62
N GLU A 195 -21.05 19.09 13.30
CA GLU A 195 -21.70 17.84 13.74
C GLU A 195 -21.14 16.63 12.97
N ALA A 196 -20.83 16.78 11.68
CA ALA A 196 -20.15 15.73 10.90
C ALA A 196 -18.75 15.49 11.43
N VAL A 197 -17.97 16.55 11.70
CA VAL A 197 -16.61 16.44 12.26
C VAL A 197 -16.64 15.73 13.61
N LYS A 198 -17.55 16.09 14.52
CA LYS A 198 -17.73 15.42 15.82
C LYS A 198 -18.20 13.97 15.65
N GLY A 199 -19.18 13.74 14.79
CA GLY A 199 -19.71 12.40 14.51
C GLY A 199 -18.67 11.44 13.98
N VAL A 200 -17.86 11.90 13.00
CA VAL A 200 -16.75 11.13 12.44
C VAL A 200 -15.70 10.85 13.51
N HIS A 201 -15.26 11.85 14.27
CA HIS A 201 -14.30 11.65 15.36
C HIS A 201 -14.80 10.60 16.37
N ARG A 202 -16.05 10.71 16.84
CA ARG A 202 -16.65 9.78 17.80
C ARG A 202 -16.73 8.35 17.26
N ALA A 203 -17.06 8.16 15.98
CA ALA A 203 -17.12 6.85 15.37
C ALA A 203 -15.75 6.12 15.45
N PHE A 204 -14.63 6.82 15.23
CA PHE A 204 -13.30 6.23 15.30
C PHE A 204 -12.84 5.89 16.73
N LEU A 205 -13.42 6.50 17.75
CA LEU A 205 -13.13 6.11 19.14
C LEU A 205 -13.54 4.66 19.46
N GLU A 206 -14.37 4.04 18.63
CA GLU A 206 -14.84 2.67 18.81
C GLU A 206 -14.17 1.66 17.88
N MET A 207 -13.38 2.12 16.89
CA MET A 207 -12.84 1.28 15.82
C MET A 207 -11.33 1.18 15.87
N PRO A 208 -10.75 -0.01 15.59
CA PRO A 208 -9.34 -0.15 15.26
C PRO A 208 -9.06 0.32 13.83
N LEU A 209 -7.79 0.60 13.54
CA LEU A 209 -7.28 0.84 12.21
C LEU A 209 -6.33 -0.29 11.80
N PHE A 210 -6.45 -0.75 10.56
CA PHE A 210 -5.55 -1.73 9.97
C PHE A 210 -4.75 -1.03 8.87
N ILE A 211 -3.41 -0.99 9.01
CA ILE A 211 -2.56 -0.36 7.99
C ILE A 211 -2.64 -1.21 6.72
N ALA A 212 -3.15 -0.64 5.64
CA ALA A 212 -3.26 -1.28 4.33
C ALA A 212 -2.00 -1.08 3.47
N ASP A 213 -1.40 0.12 3.56
CA ASP A 213 -0.16 0.47 2.87
C ASP A 213 0.58 1.57 3.64
N GLY A 214 1.93 1.52 3.60
CA GLY A 214 2.74 2.52 4.28
C GLY A 214 3.22 2.13 5.68
N HIS A 215 3.40 0.85 5.97
CA HIS A 215 3.96 0.35 7.23
C HIS A 215 5.30 1.02 7.58
N HIS A 216 6.20 1.19 6.59
CA HIS A 216 7.47 1.93 6.76
C HIS A 216 7.24 3.39 7.15
N ARG A 217 6.23 4.07 6.56
CA ARG A 217 5.87 5.45 6.88
C ARG A 217 5.38 5.58 8.32
N TYR A 218 4.56 4.63 8.78
CA TYR A 218 4.06 4.61 10.15
C TYR A 218 5.20 4.44 11.17
N GLU A 219 6.07 3.46 11.00
CA GLU A 219 7.22 3.26 11.89
C GLU A 219 8.21 4.43 11.83
N THR A 220 8.38 5.05 10.66
CA THR A 220 9.18 6.28 10.53
C THR A 220 8.57 7.42 11.35
N SER A 221 7.23 7.57 11.33
CA SER A 221 6.52 8.56 12.15
C SER A 221 6.72 8.31 13.64
N LEU A 222 6.69 7.05 14.10
CA LEU A 222 7.00 6.70 15.50
C LEU A 222 8.45 7.03 15.88
N ASN A 223 9.40 6.75 14.99
CA ASN A 223 10.81 7.10 15.22
C ASN A 223 11.03 8.62 15.27
N PHE A 224 10.36 9.34 14.37
CA PHE A 224 10.39 10.80 14.35
C PHE A 224 9.75 11.39 15.62
N GLN A 225 8.58 10.87 16.04
CA GLN A 225 7.95 11.25 17.31
C GLN A 225 8.90 11.12 18.51
N LYS A 226 9.64 10.00 18.57
CA LYS A 226 10.64 9.77 19.63
C LYS A 226 11.71 10.86 19.65
N LEU A 227 12.24 11.23 18.49
CA LEU A 227 13.23 12.30 18.36
C LEU A 227 12.65 13.66 18.77
N MET A 228 11.42 13.96 18.35
CA MET A 228 10.77 15.21 18.67
C MET A 228 10.44 15.35 20.16
N LYS A 229 9.99 14.28 20.82
CA LYS A 229 9.79 14.25 22.28
C LYS A 229 11.09 14.52 23.05
N GLN A 230 12.22 14.00 22.57
CA GLN A 230 13.52 14.30 23.18
C GLN A 230 13.94 15.77 22.98
N ARG A 231 13.65 16.32 21.80
CA ARG A 231 14.00 17.72 21.45
C ARG A 231 13.07 18.74 22.10
N TYR A 232 11.81 18.39 22.28
CA TYR A 232 10.75 19.25 22.85
C TYR A 232 10.04 18.55 24.02
N PRO A 233 10.73 18.34 25.16
CA PRO A 233 10.18 17.54 26.27
C PRO A 233 8.97 18.19 26.97
N GLN A 234 8.75 19.49 26.76
CA GLN A 234 7.63 20.26 27.30
C GLN A 234 6.50 20.47 26.28
N ALA A 235 6.57 19.87 25.07
CA ALA A 235 5.54 20.04 24.08
C ALA A 235 4.22 19.38 24.55
N SER A 236 3.12 19.97 24.14
CA SER A 236 1.77 19.43 24.38
C SER A 236 1.62 17.99 23.89
N PRO A 237 0.81 17.16 24.56
CA PRO A 237 0.37 15.87 24.03
C PRO A 237 -0.31 15.99 22.64
N GLU A 238 -0.86 17.15 22.34
CA GLU A 238 -1.52 17.46 21.07
C GLU A 238 -0.57 18.09 20.02
N ALA A 239 0.74 18.11 20.29
CA ALA A 239 1.72 18.59 19.30
C ALA A 239 1.66 17.74 18.00
N PRO A 240 1.76 18.37 16.81
CA PRO A 240 1.57 17.70 15.52
C PRO A 240 2.48 16.49 15.28
N PHE A 241 3.67 16.43 15.88
CA PHE A 241 4.56 15.27 15.77
C PHE A 241 4.06 14.01 16.53
N ASN A 242 2.96 14.14 17.31
CA ASN A 242 2.26 13.00 17.91
C ASN A 242 1.20 12.41 16.98
N TYR A 243 1.08 12.92 15.77
CA TYR A 243 0.11 12.50 14.76
C TYR A 243 0.80 12.19 13.44
N THR A 244 0.12 11.42 12.60
CA THR A 244 0.54 11.16 11.21
C THR A 244 -0.65 11.28 10.28
N LEU A 245 -0.40 11.68 9.03
CA LEU A 245 -1.44 11.80 8.01
C LEU A 245 -1.82 10.42 7.51
N MET A 246 -3.12 10.10 7.57
CA MET A 246 -3.66 8.85 7.05
C MET A 246 -4.80 9.10 6.05
N TYR A 247 -4.91 8.18 5.10
CA TYR A 247 -6.03 7.96 4.19
C TYR A 247 -6.80 6.75 4.71
N LEU A 248 -8.04 6.95 5.18
CA LEU A 248 -8.84 5.98 5.91
C LEU A 248 -10.04 5.56 5.07
N SER A 249 -10.11 4.30 4.63
CA SER A 249 -11.21 3.75 3.84
C SER A 249 -11.97 2.68 4.64
N ASN A 250 -13.29 2.60 4.44
CA ASN A 250 -14.09 1.55 5.06
C ASN A 250 -13.72 0.20 4.45
N MET A 251 -13.42 -0.82 5.29
CA MET A 251 -13.08 -2.16 4.80
C MET A 251 -14.28 -2.88 4.17
N PHE A 252 -15.49 -2.40 4.42
CA PHE A 252 -16.75 -2.91 3.84
C PHE A 252 -17.21 -2.10 2.62
N ASP A 253 -16.40 -1.12 2.15
CA ASP A 253 -16.67 -0.41 0.91
C ASP A 253 -16.57 -1.41 -0.28
N PRO A 254 -17.65 -1.63 -1.07
CA PRO A 254 -17.63 -2.53 -2.22
C PRO A 254 -16.61 -2.11 -3.28
N ASP A 255 -16.21 -0.83 -3.29
CA ASP A 255 -15.23 -0.29 -4.22
C ASP A 255 -13.77 -0.33 -3.66
N LEU A 256 -13.57 -0.96 -2.50
CA LEU A 256 -12.24 -1.27 -1.97
C LEU A 256 -11.67 -2.50 -2.66
N LEU A 257 -10.82 -2.30 -3.64
CA LEU A 257 -10.23 -3.38 -4.44
C LEU A 257 -8.88 -3.83 -3.88
N ILE A 258 -8.74 -5.15 -3.64
CA ILE A 258 -7.48 -5.79 -3.31
C ILE A 258 -7.08 -6.68 -4.47
N LEU A 259 -5.96 -6.37 -5.12
CA LEU A 259 -5.37 -7.22 -6.15
C LEU A 259 -4.33 -8.14 -5.54
N MET A 260 -4.02 -9.21 -6.25
CA MET A 260 -2.94 -10.10 -5.88
C MET A 260 -1.62 -9.67 -6.51
N ALA A 261 -0.54 -9.86 -5.78
CA ALA A 261 0.79 -9.83 -6.36
C ALA A 261 1.15 -11.26 -6.79
N HIS A 262 1.10 -11.55 -8.08
CA HIS A 262 1.60 -12.80 -8.65
C HIS A 262 3.13 -12.87 -8.51
N ARG A 263 3.70 -14.07 -8.49
CA ARG A 263 5.14 -14.30 -8.32
C ARG A 263 5.76 -14.76 -9.63
N LEU A 264 6.85 -14.08 -10.00
CA LEU A 264 7.70 -14.43 -11.12
C LEU A 264 9.05 -14.88 -10.58
N LEU A 265 9.38 -16.14 -10.75
CA LEU A 265 10.63 -16.74 -10.26
C LEU A 265 11.64 -16.90 -11.39
N GLY A 266 12.86 -16.39 -11.18
CA GLY A 266 13.92 -16.41 -12.17
C GLY A 266 15.30 -16.35 -11.55
N GLY A 267 16.27 -15.89 -12.34
CA GLY A 267 17.64 -15.67 -11.89
C GLY A 267 18.51 -16.93 -11.80
N PRO A 268 19.78 -16.77 -11.42
CA PRO A 268 20.78 -17.84 -11.44
C PRO A 268 20.44 -19.03 -10.55
N ARG A 269 19.77 -18.81 -9.41
CA ARG A 269 19.39 -19.86 -8.46
C ARG A 269 18.43 -20.90 -9.06
N LEU A 270 17.63 -20.51 -10.05
CA LEU A 270 16.59 -21.34 -10.63
C LEU A 270 16.94 -21.88 -12.01
N LYS A 271 18.13 -21.54 -12.53
CA LYS A 271 18.56 -21.90 -13.88
C LYS A 271 18.52 -23.41 -14.14
N ASN A 272 18.94 -24.20 -13.14
CA ASN A 272 19.02 -25.67 -13.23
C ASN A 272 17.80 -26.38 -12.61
N LEU A 273 16.73 -25.65 -12.32
CA LEU A 273 15.53 -26.24 -11.75
C LEU A 273 14.82 -27.13 -12.78
N GLU A 274 14.66 -28.41 -12.47
CA GLU A 274 14.01 -29.38 -13.34
C GLU A 274 12.53 -29.53 -13.01
N GLU A 275 11.70 -29.60 -14.07
CA GLU A 275 10.25 -29.78 -13.96
C GLU A 275 9.89 -31.03 -13.17
N SER A 276 10.49 -32.17 -13.54
CA SER A 276 10.21 -33.47 -12.92
C SER A 276 10.44 -33.45 -11.41
N TRP A 277 11.50 -32.77 -10.97
CA TRP A 277 11.83 -32.65 -9.56
C TRP A 277 10.82 -31.79 -8.82
N VAL A 278 10.48 -30.61 -9.36
CA VAL A 278 9.51 -29.70 -8.74
C VAL A 278 8.12 -30.36 -8.66
N MET A 279 7.63 -30.85 -9.80
CA MET A 279 6.29 -31.44 -9.88
C MET A 279 6.18 -32.72 -9.06
N GLY A 280 7.26 -33.53 -9.00
CA GLY A 280 7.32 -34.72 -8.17
C GLY A 280 7.11 -34.42 -6.68
N ARG A 281 7.75 -33.36 -6.16
CA ARG A 281 7.63 -32.94 -4.76
C ARG A 281 6.31 -32.21 -4.47
N LEU A 282 5.81 -31.43 -5.43
CA LEU A 282 4.51 -30.75 -5.27
C LEU A 282 3.36 -31.73 -5.11
N LYS A 283 3.41 -32.92 -5.73
CA LYS A 283 2.40 -33.97 -5.60
C LYS A 283 2.18 -34.45 -4.15
N GLU A 284 3.14 -34.26 -3.27
CA GLU A 284 2.98 -34.60 -1.84
C GLU A 284 1.89 -33.72 -1.17
N TYR A 285 1.77 -32.46 -1.61
CA TYR A 285 0.91 -31.47 -0.98
C TYR A 285 -0.26 -31.03 -1.85
N PHE A 286 -0.14 -31.19 -3.17
CA PHE A 286 -1.13 -30.66 -4.13
C PHE A 286 -1.65 -31.76 -5.08
N GLU A 287 -2.89 -31.61 -5.47
CA GLU A 287 -3.40 -32.18 -6.71
C GLU A 287 -2.95 -31.31 -7.86
N ILE A 288 -2.40 -31.93 -8.92
CA ILE A 288 -1.83 -31.22 -10.07
C ILE A 288 -2.63 -31.58 -11.32
N VAL A 289 -3.21 -30.58 -11.95
CA VAL A 289 -3.96 -30.71 -13.19
C VAL A 289 -3.23 -29.93 -14.28
N SER A 290 -2.90 -30.59 -15.40
CA SER A 290 -2.32 -29.92 -16.56
C SER A 290 -3.35 -29.01 -17.23
N LEU A 291 -2.92 -27.83 -17.63
CA LEU A 291 -3.73 -26.84 -18.37
C LEU A 291 -3.14 -26.66 -19.77
N PRO A 292 -3.95 -26.22 -20.74
CA PRO A 292 -3.45 -25.85 -22.06
C PRO A 292 -2.41 -24.72 -21.95
N ALA A 293 -1.40 -24.77 -22.80
CA ALA A 293 -0.39 -23.72 -22.89
C ALA A 293 -0.91 -22.51 -23.65
N ALA A 294 -0.30 -21.33 -23.45
CA ALA A 294 -0.75 -20.10 -24.10
C ALA A 294 -0.79 -20.19 -25.63
N HIS A 295 0.17 -20.88 -26.25
CA HIS A 295 0.24 -21.05 -27.71
C HIS A 295 -0.79 -22.08 -28.25
N GLU A 296 -1.35 -22.92 -27.39
CA GLU A 296 -2.40 -23.87 -27.72
C GLU A 296 -3.80 -23.27 -27.53
N PHE A 297 -3.94 -22.29 -26.62
CA PHE A 297 -5.22 -21.71 -26.26
C PHE A 297 -5.65 -20.54 -27.18
N GLY A 298 -4.70 -19.67 -27.55
CA GLY A 298 -4.96 -18.50 -28.39
C GLY A 298 -5.47 -17.28 -27.61
N GLU A 299 -6.42 -16.54 -28.21
CA GLU A 299 -7.03 -15.36 -27.59
C GLU A 299 -7.82 -15.71 -26.31
N GLY A 300 -7.85 -14.79 -25.32
CA GLY A 300 -8.59 -15.00 -24.07
C GLY A 300 -7.86 -15.88 -23.04
N TYR A 301 -6.58 -16.20 -23.27
CA TYR A 301 -5.82 -17.05 -22.34
C TYR A 301 -5.71 -16.46 -20.91
N GLU A 302 -5.60 -15.16 -20.78
CA GLU A 302 -5.56 -14.50 -19.49
C GLU A 302 -6.87 -14.68 -18.71
N ASP A 303 -8.01 -14.52 -19.38
CA ASP A 303 -9.33 -14.73 -18.79
C ASP A 303 -9.53 -16.19 -18.38
N PHE A 304 -9.07 -17.13 -19.22
CA PHE A 304 -9.07 -18.56 -18.89
C PHE A 304 -8.26 -18.85 -17.63
N LEU A 305 -7.05 -18.29 -17.51
CA LEU A 305 -6.22 -18.47 -16.30
C LEU A 305 -6.89 -17.88 -15.06
N GLN A 306 -7.50 -16.72 -15.21
CA GLN A 306 -8.21 -16.04 -14.12
C GLN A 306 -9.44 -16.86 -13.67
N GLN A 307 -10.24 -17.36 -14.60
CA GLN A 307 -11.38 -18.23 -14.32
C GLN A 307 -10.94 -19.53 -13.65
N THR A 308 -9.91 -20.19 -14.21
CA THR A 308 -9.33 -21.42 -13.63
C THR A 308 -8.87 -21.23 -12.20
N LEU A 309 -8.33 -20.04 -11.87
CA LEU A 309 -7.89 -19.69 -10.53
C LEU A 309 -9.08 -19.43 -9.60
N ALA A 310 -10.16 -18.82 -10.11
CA ALA A 310 -11.37 -18.54 -9.34
C ALA A 310 -12.22 -19.79 -9.04
N GLU A 311 -12.14 -20.83 -9.87
CA GLU A 311 -12.83 -22.13 -9.72
C GLU A 311 -12.16 -22.99 -8.63
N VAL A 312 -12.10 -22.49 -7.40
CA VAL A 312 -11.51 -23.20 -6.28
C VAL A 312 -12.59 -23.67 -5.34
N PRO A 313 -12.54 -24.92 -4.83
CA PRO A 313 -13.44 -25.34 -3.76
C PRO A 313 -13.35 -24.39 -2.55
N ALA A 314 -14.49 -24.09 -1.94
CA ALA A 314 -14.54 -23.20 -0.80
C ALA A 314 -13.60 -23.66 0.34
N GLY A 315 -12.72 -22.79 0.78
CA GLY A 315 -11.75 -23.08 1.84
C GLY A 315 -10.45 -23.76 1.40
N GLU A 316 -10.29 -24.07 0.12
CA GLU A 316 -9.04 -24.62 -0.42
C GLU A 316 -8.13 -23.53 -1.00
N SER A 317 -6.81 -23.78 -1.02
CA SER A 317 -5.85 -22.93 -1.75
C SER A 317 -5.59 -23.50 -3.13
N ALA A 318 -5.63 -22.64 -4.15
CA ALA A 318 -5.22 -23.02 -5.49
C ALA A 318 -4.29 -21.99 -6.13
N TYR A 319 -3.48 -22.49 -7.05
CA TYR A 319 -2.52 -21.70 -7.81
C TYR A 319 -2.57 -22.12 -9.27
N VAL A 320 -2.36 -21.17 -10.17
CA VAL A 320 -1.97 -21.49 -11.53
C VAL A 320 -0.46 -21.28 -11.66
N VAL A 321 0.24 -22.29 -12.16
CA VAL A 321 1.69 -22.28 -12.36
C VAL A 321 1.99 -22.28 -13.84
N LEU A 322 2.80 -21.32 -14.29
CA LEU A 322 3.31 -21.25 -15.66
C LEU A 322 4.83 -21.45 -15.64
N GLY A 323 5.39 -22.18 -16.61
CA GLY A 323 6.85 -22.33 -16.70
C GLY A 323 7.32 -23.53 -17.54
N PHE A 324 8.57 -23.89 -17.39
CA PHE A 324 9.22 -25.05 -18.01
C PHE A 324 8.91 -25.23 -19.50
N GLY A 325 9.14 -24.20 -20.32
CA GLY A 325 8.87 -24.26 -21.75
C GLY A 325 7.42 -23.97 -22.14
N ARG A 326 6.79 -23.04 -21.41
CA ARG A 326 5.43 -22.52 -21.65
C ARG A 326 4.31 -23.48 -21.25
N LYS A 327 4.57 -24.44 -20.38
CA LYS A 327 3.56 -25.32 -19.80
C LYS A 327 2.77 -24.61 -18.71
N ALA A 328 1.56 -25.11 -18.43
CA ALA A 328 0.67 -24.57 -17.40
C ALA A 328 0.06 -25.69 -16.56
N TRP A 329 -0.14 -25.43 -15.27
CA TRP A 329 -0.77 -26.37 -14.33
C TRP A 329 -1.64 -25.62 -13.33
N ARG A 330 -2.71 -26.25 -12.89
CA ARG A 330 -3.44 -25.87 -11.68
C ARG A 330 -3.00 -26.75 -10.53
N LEU A 331 -2.63 -26.14 -9.42
CA LEU A 331 -2.33 -26.79 -8.15
C LEU A 331 -3.50 -26.55 -7.20
N ILE A 332 -4.03 -27.57 -6.57
CA ILE A 332 -5.06 -27.49 -5.53
C ILE A 332 -4.50 -28.15 -4.28
N LEU A 333 -4.52 -27.44 -3.15
CA LEU A 333 -4.01 -27.97 -1.88
C LEU A 333 -4.83 -29.20 -1.46
N ARG A 334 -4.14 -30.31 -1.18
CA ARG A 334 -4.83 -31.55 -0.78
C ARG A 334 -5.55 -31.38 0.55
N PRO A 335 -6.75 -31.99 0.71
CA PRO A 335 -7.44 -32.02 2.00
C PRO A 335 -6.52 -32.54 3.11
N GLY A 336 -6.61 -31.93 4.30
CA GLY A 336 -5.84 -32.35 5.47
C GLY A 336 -4.43 -31.75 5.57
N VAL A 337 -3.84 -31.19 4.49
CA VAL A 337 -2.48 -30.61 4.53
C VAL A 337 -2.43 -29.40 5.48
N ARG A 338 -3.48 -28.58 5.52
CA ARG A 338 -3.55 -27.45 6.47
C ARG A 338 -3.45 -27.92 7.91
N GLN A 339 -4.18 -28.98 8.27
CA GLN A 339 -4.25 -29.52 9.63
C GLN A 339 -3.00 -30.30 10.03
N THR A 340 -2.41 -31.04 9.10
CA THR A 340 -1.31 -31.96 9.40
C THR A 340 0.07 -31.34 9.23
N VAL A 341 0.23 -30.42 8.28
CA VAL A 341 1.51 -29.79 7.94
C VAL A 341 1.56 -28.33 8.39
N LEU A 342 0.61 -27.49 7.95
CA LEU A 342 0.66 -26.05 8.20
C LEU A 342 0.36 -25.68 9.65
N ALA A 343 -0.63 -26.29 10.27
CA ALA A 343 -1.02 -26.00 11.67
C ALA A 343 0.09 -26.27 12.69
N ARG A 344 1.12 -27.06 12.32
CA ARG A 344 2.30 -27.31 13.17
C ARG A 344 3.38 -26.24 13.03
N GLN A 345 3.28 -25.39 12.01
CA GLN A 345 4.33 -24.48 11.61
C GLN A 345 3.93 -23.00 11.76
N MET A 346 2.65 -22.71 11.67
CA MET A 346 2.15 -21.35 11.71
C MET A 346 0.78 -21.28 12.37
N HIS A 347 0.44 -20.06 12.80
CA HIS A 347 -0.88 -19.77 13.38
C HIS A 347 -2.01 -20.08 12.38
N PRO A 348 -3.18 -20.56 12.82
CA PRO A 348 -4.31 -20.90 11.94
C PRO A 348 -4.71 -19.77 10.98
N ALA A 349 -4.73 -18.52 11.43
CA ALA A 349 -5.03 -17.36 10.59
C ALA A 349 -4.05 -17.22 9.41
N LEU A 350 -2.75 -17.51 9.60
CA LEU A 350 -1.76 -17.50 8.53
C LEU A 350 -1.91 -18.70 7.61
N ALA A 351 -2.24 -19.88 8.16
CA ALA A 351 -2.42 -21.11 7.39
C ALA A 351 -3.61 -21.02 6.40
N GLN A 352 -4.54 -20.07 6.57
CA GLN A 352 -5.63 -19.81 5.64
C GLN A 352 -5.22 -18.93 4.44
N LEU A 353 -4.06 -18.27 4.50
CA LEU A 353 -3.60 -17.38 3.43
C LEU A 353 -2.94 -18.17 2.30
N ASP A 354 -3.40 -18.01 1.07
CA ASP A 354 -2.77 -18.65 -0.10
C ASP A 354 -1.29 -18.24 -0.21
N VAL A 355 -0.96 -17.00 0.08
CA VAL A 355 0.42 -16.53 0.06
C VAL A 355 1.30 -17.19 1.10
N ALA A 356 0.79 -17.49 2.30
CA ALA A 356 1.56 -18.18 3.34
C ALA A 356 1.78 -19.67 2.98
N VAL A 357 0.76 -20.30 2.41
CA VAL A 357 0.85 -21.67 1.87
C VAL A 357 1.87 -21.75 0.74
N LEU A 358 1.84 -20.79 -0.22
CA LEU A 358 2.80 -20.70 -1.32
C LEU A 358 4.23 -20.58 -0.79
N ASN A 359 4.46 -19.58 0.07
CA ASN A 359 5.80 -19.28 0.58
C ASN A 359 6.38 -20.46 1.36
N TYR A 360 5.59 -21.08 2.24
CA TYR A 360 6.08 -22.16 3.08
C TYR A 360 6.16 -23.49 2.35
N LEU A 361 5.09 -23.97 1.70
CA LEU A 361 5.09 -25.30 1.09
C LEU A 361 5.86 -25.30 -0.24
N ILE A 362 5.61 -24.33 -1.12
CA ILE A 362 6.17 -24.34 -2.45
C ILE A 362 7.59 -23.75 -2.44
N PHE A 363 7.75 -22.54 -1.95
CA PHE A 363 9.06 -21.87 -2.04
C PHE A 363 10.06 -22.46 -1.05
N GLU A 364 9.72 -22.55 0.23
CA GLU A 364 10.67 -22.99 1.24
C GLU A 364 10.85 -24.51 1.23
N LYS A 365 9.79 -25.29 1.42
CA LYS A 365 9.88 -26.78 1.54
C LYS A 365 10.19 -27.50 0.23
N VAL A 366 9.52 -27.12 -0.86
CA VAL A 366 9.71 -27.80 -2.14
C VAL A 366 10.92 -27.23 -2.87
N MET A 367 11.03 -25.92 -3.03
CA MET A 367 12.04 -25.31 -3.87
C MET A 367 13.33 -24.92 -3.11
N GLY A 368 13.32 -24.91 -1.77
CA GLY A 368 14.47 -24.49 -0.95
C GLY A 368 14.77 -23.00 -0.99
N LEU A 369 13.77 -22.18 -1.34
CA LEU A 369 13.89 -20.72 -1.37
C LEU A 369 13.50 -20.17 0.00
N ASP A 370 14.47 -19.86 0.83
CA ASP A 370 14.28 -19.22 2.13
C ASP A 370 13.75 -17.78 2.01
N ALA A 371 13.46 -17.14 3.13
CA ALA A 371 12.96 -15.78 3.16
C ALA A 371 13.91 -14.78 2.46
N GLN A 372 15.22 -14.96 2.58
CA GLN A 372 16.21 -14.11 1.93
C GLN A 372 16.17 -14.26 0.40
N ALA A 373 16.01 -15.48 -0.10
CA ALA A 373 15.86 -15.75 -1.53
C ALA A 373 14.53 -15.18 -2.08
N GLN A 374 13.46 -15.22 -1.29
CA GLN A 374 12.17 -14.64 -1.66
C GLN A 374 12.20 -13.10 -1.68
N ASP A 375 13.11 -12.48 -0.91
CA ASP A 375 13.30 -11.02 -0.87
C ASP A 375 14.24 -10.50 -1.97
N ASP A 376 14.99 -11.38 -2.61
CA ASP A 376 15.91 -11.04 -3.69
C ASP A 376 15.14 -10.79 -4.99
N GLN A 377 15.22 -9.56 -5.51
CA GLN A 377 14.54 -9.15 -6.74
C GLN A 377 15.03 -9.85 -8.02
N GLU A 378 16.20 -10.45 -8.00
CA GLU A 378 16.66 -11.30 -9.11
C GLU A 378 15.95 -12.66 -9.08
N THR A 379 15.65 -13.17 -7.89
CA THR A 379 15.01 -14.47 -7.67
C THR A 379 13.49 -14.39 -7.74
N CYS A 380 12.87 -13.37 -7.13
CA CYS A 380 11.42 -13.25 -7.05
C CYS A 380 10.96 -11.81 -7.38
N LYS A 381 10.23 -11.67 -8.48
CA LYS A 381 9.56 -10.43 -8.90
C LYS A 381 8.05 -10.55 -8.68
N TYR A 382 7.39 -9.41 -8.65
CA TYR A 382 5.96 -9.31 -8.37
C TYR A 382 5.26 -8.47 -9.42
N THR A 383 4.06 -8.92 -9.83
CA THR A 383 3.16 -8.15 -10.69
C THR A 383 1.70 -8.48 -10.36
N SER A 384 0.80 -7.54 -10.56
CA SER A 384 -0.65 -7.78 -10.43
C SER A 384 -1.33 -8.13 -11.75
N LYS A 385 -0.59 -8.14 -12.87
CA LYS A 385 -1.14 -8.35 -14.21
C LYS A 385 -0.79 -9.73 -14.75
N ILE A 386 -1.79 -10.51 -15.10
CA ILE A 386 -1.61 -11.85 -15.70
C ILE A 386 -0.89 -11.74 -17.05
N SER A 387 -1.15 -10.69 -17.84
CA SER A 387 -0.46 -10.44 -19.11
C SER A 387 1.06 -10.36 -18.95
N GLU A 388 1.53 -9.63 -17.92
CA GLU A 388 2.96 -9.54 -17.61
C GLU A 388 3.55 -10.89 -17.19
N VAL A 389 2.77 -11.71 -16.47
CA VAL A 389 3.18 -13.08 -16.08
C VAL A 389 3.36 -13.95 -17.32
N VAL A 390 2.37 -13.96 -18.20
CA VAL A 390 2.40 -14.74 -19.44
C VAL A 390 3.56 -14.29 -20.34
N ALA A 391 3.76 -12.98 -20.49
CA ALA A 391 4.86 -12.42 -21.26
C ALA A 391 6.23 -12.82 -20.71
N ALA A 392 6.45 -12.69 -19.40
CA ALA A 392 7.74 -13.00 -18.75
C ALA A 392 8.12 -14.49 -18.89
N VAL A 393 7.14 -15.39 -18.78
CA VAL A 393 7.38 -16.84 -18.99
C VAL A 393 7.65 -17.14 -20.46
N ASN A 394 6.90 -16.55 -21.40
CA ASN A 394 7.08 -16.76 -22.84
C ASN A 394 8.41 -16.23 -23.37
N GLN A 395 8.93 -15.14 -22.78
CA GLN A 395 10.22 -14.52 -23.12
C GLN A 395 11.40 -15.18 -22.40
N GLY A 396 11.14 -16.10 -21.46
CA GLY A 396 12.18 -16.77 -20.67
C GLY A 396 12.77 -15.90 -19.55
N GLU A 397 12.15 -14.75 -19.24
CA GLU A 397 12.55 -13.87 -18.13
C GLU A 397 12.19 -14.50 -16.78
N ALA A 398 11.12 -15.27 -16.71
CA ALA A 398 10.75 -16.09 -15.57
C ALA A 398 10.86 -17.58 -15.91
N ARG A 399 11.51 -18.35 -15.03
CA ARG A 399 11.58 -19.83 -15.11
C ARG A 399 10.27 -20.46 -14.71
N LEU A 400 9.63 -19.90 -13.68
CA LEU A 400 8.33 -20.25 -13.14
C LEU A 400 7.56 -18.99 -12.75
N ALA A 401 6.24 -19.06 -12.85
CA ALA A 401 5.36 -18.04 -12.31
C ALA A 401 4.18 -18.68 -11.59
N PHE A 402 3.71 -18.02 -10.53
CA PHE A 402 2.60 -18.44 -9.71
C PHE A 402 1.54 -17.36 -9.70
N LEU A 403 0.35 -17.70 -10.21
CA LEU A 403 -0.85 -16.87 -10.06
C LEU A 403 -1.58 -17.30 -8.79
N LEU A 404 -2.08 -16.33 -8.04
CA LEU A 404 -2.79 -16.52 -6.79
C LEU A 404 -4.12 -15.75 -6.81
N ASN A 405 -5.08 -16.22 -6.01
CA ASN A 405 -6.27 -15.44 -5.69
C ASN A 405 -5.95 -14.26 -4.77
N PRO A 406 -6.70 -13.16 -4.83
CA PRO A 406 -6.54 -12.04 -3.90
C PRO A 406 -6.77 -12.46 -2.46
N THR A 407 -5.97 -11.91 -1.55
CA THR A 407 -6.24 -12.02 -0.11
C THR A 407 -7.55 -11.31 0.20
N ARG A 408 -8.46 -11.99 0.89
CA ARG A 408 -9.75 -11.41 1.28
C ARG A 408 -9.59 -10.45 2.45
N ILE A 409 -10.45 -9.46 2.53
CA ILE A 409 -10.39 -8.44 3.56
C ILE A 409 -10.54 -9.00 4.98
N GLU A 410 -11.38 -10.05 5.13
CA GLU A 410 -11.58 -10.75 6.40
C GLU A 410 -10.29 -11.42 6.88
N GLN A 411 -9.50 -11.98 5.97
CA GLN A 411 -8.20 -12.58 6.28
C GLN A 411 -7.19 -11.54 6.76
N VAL A 412 -7.19 -10.34 6.14
CA VAL A 412 -6.36 -9.22 6.60
C VAL A 412 -6.75 -8.83 8.04
N GLN A 413 -8.04 -8.71 8.29
CA GLN A 413 -8.57 -8.37 9.62
C GLN A 413 -8.21 -9.45 10.65
N GLU A 414 -8.40 -10.72 10.33
CA GLU A 414 -8.11 -11.85 11.23
C GLU A 414 -6.64 -11.88 11.64
N VAL A 415 -5.73 -11.80 10.67
CA VAL A 415 -4.28 -11.82 10.93
C VAL A 415 -3.86 -10.61 11.77
N ALA A 416 -4.29 -9.42 11.41
CA ALA A 416 -3.92 -8.21 12.12
C ALA A 416 -4.53 -8.13 13.52
N THR A 417 -5.76 -8.64 13.72
CA THR A 417 -6.40 -8.73 15.04
C THR A 417 -5.69 -9.72 15.96
N ALA A 418 -5.17 -10.82 15.39
CA ALA A 418 -4.34 -11.78 16.12
C ALA A 418 -2.93 -11.24 16.45
N GLY A 419 -2.60 -10.00 16.05
CA GLY A 419 -1.27 -9.40 16.26
C GLY A 419 -0.17 -10.05 15.41
N LEU A 420 -0.54 -10.71 14.33
CA LEU A 420 0.35 -11.41 13.43
C LEU A 420 0.68 -10.54 12.19
N THR A 421 1.74 -10.93 11.49
CA THR A 421 2.11 -10.33 10.21
C THR A 421 2.02 -11.34 9.09
N MET A 422 1.48 -10.92 7.95
CA MET A 422 1.43 -11.71 6.73
C MET A 422 2.81 -11.75 6.04
N PRO A 423 3.06 -12.75 5.20
CA PRO A 423 4.17 -12.70 4.26
C PRO A 423 4.12 -11.42 3.40
N ARG A 424 5.27 -10.99 2.92
CA ARG A 424 5.36 -9.81 2.06
C ARG A 424 4.54 -9.95 0.79
N LYS A 425 4.04 -8.78 0.31
CA LYS A 425 3.23 -8.73 -0.90
C LYS A 425 2.02 -9.67 -0.85
N SER A 426 1.42 -9.82 0.35
CA SER A 426 0.18 -10.55 0.56
C SER A 426 -1.03 -9.81 0.04
N THR A 427 -0.96 -8.47 0.01
CA THR A 427 -2.04 -7.59 -0.44
C THR A 427 -1.51 -6.52 -1.39
N TYR A 428 -2.32 -6.13 -2.34
CA TYR A 428 -2.09 -4.97 -3.18
C TYR A 428 -3.37 -4.15 -3.25
N PHE A 429 -3.55 -3.26 -2.26
CA PHE A 429 -4.68 -2.32 -2.24
C PHE A 429 -4.58 -1.39 -3.44
N TYR A 430 -5.62 -1.40 -4.28
CA TYR A 430 -5.61 -0.75 -5.58
C TYR A 430 -6.74 0.28 -5.71
N PRO A 431 -6.49 1.40 -6.41
CA PRO A 431 -5.18 1.90 -6.78
C PRO A 431 -4.41 2.44 -5.57
N LYS A 432 -3.09 2.63 -5.74
CA LYS A 432 -2.26 3.27 -4.70
C LYS A 432 -2.70 4.71 -4.47
N VAL A 433 -2.61 5.16 -3.22
CA VAL A 433 -2.99 6.53 -2.84
C VAL A 433 -1.95 7.51 -3.35
N MET A 434 -2.41 8.53 -4.09
CA MET A 434 -1.53 9.53 -4.68
C MET A 434 -0.83 10.39 -3.62
N THR A 435 0.39 10.80 -3.94
CA THR A 435 1.19 11.74 -3.14
C THR A 435 1.08 13.14 -3.74
N GLY A 436 0.90 14.16 -2.88
CA GLY A 436 0.77 15.55 -3.32
C GLY A 436 -0.65 16.07 -3.40
N MET A 437 -1.66 15.23 -3.13
CA MET A 437 -3.05 15.68 -3.00
C MET A 437 -3.26 16.58 -1.78
N ILE A 438 -2.72 16.13 -0.66
CA ILE A 438 -2.79 16.84 0.62
C ILE A 438 -1.55 16.51 1.43
N LEU A 439 -0.96 17.50 2.06
CA LEU A 439 0.20 17.39 2.91
C LEU A 439 -0.12 17.91 4.31
N SER A 440 0.68 17.49 5.29
CA SER A 440 0.55 17.96 6.66
C SER A 440 1.91 18.38 7.21
N PRO A 441 2.19 19.70 7.32
CA PRO A 441 3.35 20.22 8.02
C PRO A 441 3.33 19.89 9.51
N ILE A 442 4.51 19.71 10.09
CA ILE A 442 4.67 19.39 11.52
C ILE A 442 5.39 20.57 12.18
N ASN A 443 4.63 21.51 12.72
CA ASN A 443 5.18 22.60 13.50
C ASN A 443 5.06 22.25 15.00
N PRO A 444 6.18 22.07 15.74
CA PRO A 444 6.13 21.70 17.15
C PRO A 444 5.49 22.71 18.09
N GLN A 445 5.28 23.95 17.61
CA GLN A 445 4.66 25.07 18.36
C GLN A 445 3.14 25.14 18.15
N GLU A 446 2.59 24.34 17.25
CA GLU A 446 1.15 24.26 17.04
C GLU A 446 0.55 23.11 17.85
N GLU A 447 -0.76 23.15 18.03
CA GLU A 447 -1.54 22.07 18.65
C GLU A 447 -2.65 21.59 17.71
N ILE A 448 -2.87 20.29 17.73
CA ILE A 448 -3.98 19.66 17.01
C ILE A 448 -5.24 19.80 17.86
N VAL A 449 -6.28 20.33 17.26
CA VAL A 449 -7.60 20.50 17.93
C VAL A 449 -8.38 19.19 17.81
N ILE A 450 -8.63 18.56 18.96
CA ILE A 450 -9.46 17.36 19.01
C ILE A 450 -10.94 17.80 19.12
N PRO A 451 -11.83 17.26 18.25
CA PRO A 451 -13.27 17.56 18.36
C PRO A 451 -13.85 17.10 19.69
N ALA A 452 -14.62 17.96 20.34
CA ALA A 452 -15.26 17.69 21.65
C ALA A 452 -16.59 16.93 21.50
#